data_7a9089f975d22d7fbdfe5f15a0a41a8e
#
_entry.id   7a9089f975d22d7fbdfe5f15a0a41a8e
#
_cell.length_a   1.000
_cell.length_b   1.000
_cell.length_c   1.000
_cell.angle_alpha   90.00
_cell.angle_beta   90.00
_cell.angle_gamma   90.00
#
_symmetry.space_group_name_H-M   'P 1'
#
loop_
_entity.id
_entity.type
_entity.pdbx_description
1 polymer ?
#
loop_
_entity_poly.entity_id
_entity_poly.type
_entity_poly.pdbx_seq_one_letter_code
_entity_poly.pdbx_strand_id
1 'polypeptide(L)'
;MIIDLLRQEHRNIEKLLLVLEQEVSVFDRGERPDYEVIWAVIAYFQVFPDAYHHPQENAVFEKLTARDPTAAAKIGDLAAEHRTGAEHLRRVAQAVGSVLMDQEIPRHAVDDIIRDFIVFERRHIALEERYFFPAAAEALQPQDWAEIASSRSASQQDPLFSAAAEERFKAMRRHILQLEQDAEAERARRKEREREEMTHDSPDR
;
A
#
# COMPACT_ATOMS: atom_id res chain seq x y z
N MET A 1 13.28 -6.68 -12.83
CA MET A 1 13.99 -7.23 -11.63
C MET A 1 12.95 -7.46 -10.54
N ILE A 2 13.16 -8.36 -9.55
CA ILE A 2 12.18 -8.59 -8.45
C ILE A 2 11.87 -7.28 -7.71
N ILE A 3 12.89 -6.48 -7.40
CA ILE A 3 12.70 -5.18 -6.74
C ILE A 3 11.77 -4.24 -7.52
N ASP A 4 11.82 -4.22 -8.86
CA ASP A 4 10.91 -3.37 -9.63
C ASP A 4 9.45 -3.82 -9.51
N LEU A 5 9.25 -5.13 -9.39
CA LEU A 5 7.94 -5.69 -9.13
C LEU A 5 7.44 -5.32 -7.72
N LEU A 6 8.24 -5.55 -6.67
CA LEU A 6 7.90 -5.18 -5.29
C LEU A 6 7.57 -3.69 -5.19
N ARG A 7 8.37 -2.83 -5.84
CA ARG A 7 8.06 -1.39 -5.94
C ARG A 7 6.74 -1.09 -6.66
N GLN A 8 6.40 -1.88 -7.68
CA GLN A 8 5.09 -1.73 -8.32
C GLN A 8 3.96 -2.15 -7.38
N GLU A 9 4.16 -3.20 -6.62
CA GLU A 9 3.21 -3.68 -5.61
C GLU A 9 3.05 -2.65 -4.48
N HIS A 10 4.13 -2.01 -4.02
CA HIS A 10 4.06 -0.87 -3.07
C HIS A 10 3.24 0.31 -3.61
N ARG A 11 3.39 0.66 -4.89
CA ARG A 11 2.54 1.68 -5.53
C ARG A 11 1.06 1.30 -5.55
N ASN A 12 0.77 0.01 -5.74
CA ASN A 12 -0.60 -0.50 -5.69
C ASN A 12 -1.16 -0.46 -4.26
N ILE A 13 -0.36 -0.86 -3.26
CA ILE A 13 -0.72 -0.77 -1.84
C ILE A 13 -1.00 0.68 -1.45
N GLU A 14 -0.14 1.64 -1.86
CA GLU A 14 -0.36 3.07 -1.56
C GLU A 14 -1.69 3.59 -2.12
N LYS A 15 -2.14 3.12 -3.29
CA LYS A 15 -3.47 3.47 -3.82
C LYS A 15 -4.60 3.02 -2.90
N LEU A 16 -4.46 1.85 -2.29
CA LEU A 16 -5.44 1.34 -1.33
C LEU A 16 -5.41 2.09 -0.01
N LEU A 17 -4.23 2.49 0.45
CA LEU A 17 -4.09 3.35 1.62
C LEU A 17 -4.71 4.72 1.39
N LEU A 18 -4.60 5.27 0.17
CA LEU A 18 -5.29 6.51 -0.22
C LEU A 18 -6.82 6.35 -0.22
N VAL A 19 -7.36 5.20 -0.65
CA VAL A 19 -8.81 4.91 -0.54
C VAL A 19 -9.24 4.92 0.93
N LEU A 20 -8.51 4.23 1.81
CA LEU A 20 -8.80 4.25 3.25
C LEU A 20 -8.73 5.66 3.84
N GLU A 21 -7.72 6.44 3.47
CA GLU A 21 -7.56 7.83 3.94
C GLU A 21 -8.71 8.74 3.51
N GLN A 22 -9.23 8.55 2.29
CA GLN A 22 -10.42 9.27 1.83
C GLN A 22 -11.67 8.89 2.61
N GLU A 23 -11.90 7.60 2.85
CA GLU A 23 -13.02 7.14 3.67
C GLU A 23 -12.91 7.63 5.12
N VAL A 24 -11.70 7.66 5.67
CA VAL A 24 -11.43 8.24 6.98
C VAL A 24 -11.71 9.74 6.99
N SER A 25 -11.41 10.49 5.93
CA SER A 25 -11.72 11.92 5.83
C SER A 25 -13.22 12.23 5.87
N VAL A 26 -14.07 11.24 5.53
CA VAL A 26 -15.54 11.33 5.69
C VAL A 26 -15.94 11.40 7.16
N PHE A 27 -15.18 10.73 8.06
CA PHE A 27 -15.37 10.87 9.51
C PHE A 27 -15.15 12.32 9.97
N ASP A 28 -14.12 12.99 9.48
CA ASP A 28 -13.79 14.37 9.86
C ASP A 28 -14.91 15.33 9.51
N ARG A 29 -15.66 15.06 8.43
CA ARG A 29 -16.84 15.84 8.01
C ARG A 29 -18.13 15.48 8.76
N GLY A 30 -18.08 14.53 9.67
CA GLY A 30 -19.29 14.08 10.39
C GLY A 30 -20.18 13.15 9.58
N GLU A 31 -19.77 12.73 8.38
CA GLU A 31 -20.51 11.86 7.47
C GLU A 31 -20.22 10.37 7.74
N ARG A 32 -20.97 9.48 7.12
CA ARG A 32 -20.77 8.02 7.23
C ARG A 32 -19.87 7.55 6.08
N PRO A 33 -18.70 6.94 6.37
CA PRO A 33 -17.86 6.33 5.36
C PRO A 33 -18.54 5.16 4.66
N ASP A 34 -18.04 4.81 3.48
CA ASP A 34 -18.44 3.57 2.82
C ASP A 34 -17.69 2.37 3.41
N TYR A 35 -18.31 1.74 4.40
CA TYR A 35 -17.73 0.57 5.06
C TYR A 35 -17.57 -0.65 4.14
N GLU A 36 -18.32 -0.75 3.04
CA GLU A 36 -18.14 -1.81 2.05
C GLU A 36 -16.85 -1.62 1.26
N VAL A 37 -16.52 -0.37 0.92
CA VAL A 37 -15.23 -0.01 0.30
C VAL A 37 -14.09 -0.30 1.27
N ILE A 38 -14.19 0.14 2.52
CA ILE A 38 -13.18 -0.14 3.55
C ILE A 38 -12.99 -1.65 3.71
N TRP A 39 -14.08 -2.42 3.77
CA TRP A 39 -14.03 -3.87 3.90
C TRP A 39 -13.37 -4.56 2.70
N ALA A 40 -13.63 -4.07 1.48
CA ALA A 40 -13.00 -4.59 0.28
C ALA A 40 -11.47 -4.36 0.28
N VAL A 41 -11.01 -3.21 0.77
CA VAL A 41 -9.57 -2.93 0.97
C VAL A 41 -8.98 -3.89 2.00
N ILE A 42 -9.65 -4.07 3.15
CA ILE A 42 -9.22 -5.01 4.18
C ILE A 42 -9.10 -6.43 3.62
N ALA A 43 -10.10 -6.89 2.85
CA ALA A 43 -10.11 -8.22 2.25
C ALA A 43 -8.92 -8.44 1.28
N TYR A 44 -8.49 -7.40 0.58
CA TYR A 44 -7.28 -7.45 -0.23
C TYR A 44 -6.03 -7.60 0.65
N PHE A 45 -5.87 -6.77 1.67
CA PHE A 45 -4.73 -6.82 2.58
C PHE A 45 -4.63 -8.14 3.35
N GLN A 46 -5.75 -8.79 3.64
CA GLN A 46 -5.77 -10.11 4.30
C GLN A 46 -5.25 -11.26 3.42
N VAL A 47 -5.17 -11.05 2.12
CA VAL A 47 -4.79 -12.13 1.19
C VAL A 47 -3.46 -11.83 0.49
N PHE A 48 -3.33 -10.64 -0.12
CA PHE A 48 -2.24 -10.38 -1.04
C PHE A 48 -0.87 -10.29 -0.38
N PRO A 49 -0.66 -9.51 0.72
CA PRO A 49 0.67 -9.37 1.30
C PRO A 49 1.25 -10.72 1.75
N ASP A 50 0.52 -11.48 2.54
CA ASP A 50 1.00 -12.73 3.11
C ASP A 50 1.15 -13.87 2.08
N ALA A 51 0.30 -13.90 1.05
CA ALA A 51 0.33 -14.96 0.07
C ALA A 51 1.35 -14.72 -1.06
N TYR A 52 1.65 -13.45 -1.36
CA TYR A 52 2.39 -13.11 -2.59
C TYR A 52 3.54 -12.13 -2.39
N HIS A 53 3.36 -11.07 -1.63
CA HIS A 53 4.30 -9.96 -1.47
C HIS A 53 5.40 -10.29 -0.45
N HIS A 54 5.06 -10.46 0.81
CA HIS A 54 6.01 -10.76 1.89
C HIS A 54 6.89 -12.00 1.65
N PRO A 55 6.41 -13.11 1.04
CA PRO A 55 7.29 -14.23 0.71
C PRO A 55 8.43 -13.87 -0.25
N GLN A 56 8.20 -12.93 -1.18
CA GLN A 56 9.25 -12.47 -2.09
C GLN A 56 10.26 -11.58 -1.37
N GLU A 57 9.81 -10.70 -0.50
CA GLU A 57 10.69 -9.88 0.34
C GLU A 57 11.52 -10.72 1.29
N ASN A 58 10.91 -11.70 1.94
CA ASN A 58 11.62 -12.63 2.81
C ASN A 58 12.73 -13.37 2.05
N ALA A 59 12.49 -13.82 0.81
CA ALA A 59 13.50 -14.46 -0.01
C ALA A 59 14.65 -13.51 -0.37
N VAL A 60 14.37 -12.26 -0.67
CA VAL A 60 15.41 -11.23 -0.91
C VAL A 60 16.17 -10.93 0.39
N PHE A 61 15.47 -10.79 1.52
CA PHE A 61 16.08 -10.50 2.81
C PHE A 61 16.98 -11.64 3.32
N GLU A 62 16.57 -12.88 3.10
CA GLU A 62 17.42 -14.07 3.39
C GLU A 62 18.73 -14.02 2.61
N LYS A 63 18.69 -13.72 1.30
CA LYS A 63 19.89 -13.56 0.48
C LYS A 63 20.75 -12.38 0.93
N LEU A 64 20.13 -11.25 1.27
CA LEU A 64 20.83 -10.09 1.83
C LEU A 64 21.55 -10.47 3.13
N THR A 65 20.88 -11.16 4.03
CA THR A 65 21.47 -11.62 5.31
C THR A 65 22.68 -12.51 5.08
N ALA A 66 22.64 -13.38 4.06
CA ALA A 66 23.76 -14.24 3.70
C ALA A 66 24.94 -13.48 3.04
N ARG A 67 24.67 -12.42 2.26
CA ARG A 67 25.68 -11.64 1.53
C ARG A 67 26.26 -10.50 2.35
N ASP A 68 25.41 -9.76 3.06
CA ASP A 68 25.79 -8.64 3.93
C ASP A 68 24.98 -8.64 5.24
N PRO A 69 25.43 -9.44 6.24
CA PRO A 69 24.78 -9.48 7.56
C PRO A 69 24.73 -8.11 8.25
N THR A 70 25.69 -7.23 7.94
CA THR A 70 25.76 -5.89 8.56
C THR A 70 24.67 -4.99 8.03
N ALA A 71 24.43 -5.02 6.70
CA ALA A 71 23.32 -4.28 6.10
C ALA A 71 21.97 -4.84 6.59
N ALA A 72 21.81 -6.16 6.61
CA ALA A 72 20.60 -6.80 7.12
C ALA A 72 20.30 -6.42 8.58
N ALA A 73 21.32 -6.39 9.44
CA ALA A 73 21.18 -5.98 10.86
C ALA A 73 20.71 -4.53 11.03
N LYS A 74 21.03 -3.63 10.08
CA LYS A 74 20.56 -2.23 10.11
C LYS A 74 19.10 -2.09 9.71
N ILE A 75 18.58 -2.99 8.88
CA ILE A 75 17.16 -3.03 8.49
C ILE A 75 16.31 -3.53 9.66
N GLY A 76 16.82 -4.51 10.41
CA GLY A 76 16.14 -5.11 11.55
C GLY A 76 15.37 -6.38 11.20
N ASP A 77 14.39 -6.73 12.03
CA ASP A 77 13.57 -7.95 11.86
C ASP A 77 12.35 -7.65 10.97
N LEU A 78 12.52 -7.81 9.65
CA LEU A 78 11.46 -7.60 8.67
C LEU A 78 10.24 -8.52 8.94
N ALA A 79 10.47 -9.76 9.36
CA ALA A 79 9.38 -10.66 9.70
C ALA A 79 8.58 -10.21 10.94
N ALA A 80 9.22 -9.50 11.89
CA ALA A 80 8.50 -8.89 13.00
C ALA A 80 7.65 -7.69 12.54
N GLU A 81 8.16 -6.87 11.62
CA GLU A 81 7.38 -5.79 11.02
C GLU A 81 6.13 -6.34 10.31
N HIS A 82 6.25 -7.39 9.48
CA HIS A 82 5.10 -8.05 8.83
C HIS A 82 4.06 -8.58 9.84
N ARG A 83 4.52 -9.22 10.94
CA ARG A 83 3.60 -9.69 12.00
C ARG A 83 2.86 -8.52 12.67
N THR A 84 3.53 -7.41 12.89
CA THR A 84 2.93 -6.21 13.47
C THR A 84 1.89 -5.61 12.52
N GLY A 85 2.18 -5.53 11.21
CA GLY A 85 1.22 -5.12 10.19
C GLY A 85 -0.02 -6.00 10.16
N ALA A 86 0.13 -7.31 10.19
CA ALA A 86 -0.98 -8.26 10.28
C ALA A 86 -1.84 -8.06 11.55
N GLU A 87 -1.23 -7.66 12.68
CA GLU A 87 -1.99 -7.32 13.90
C GLU A 87 -2.78 -6.02 13.75
N HIS A 88 -2.21 -4.99 13.14
CA HIS A 88 -2.94 -3.76 12.83
C HIS A 88 -4.12 -4.05 11.89
N LEU A 89 -3.89 -4.79 10.82
CA LEU A 89 -4.94 -5.18 9.88
C LEU A 89 -6.08 -5.96 10.56
N ARG A 90 -5.75 -6.90 11.46
CA ARG A 90 -6.75 -7.66 12.22
C ARG A 90 -7.62 -6.76 13.09
N ARG A 91 -7.03 -5.75 13.74
CA ARG A 91 -7.77 -4.75 14.53
C ARG A 91 -8.72 -3.93 13.65
N VAL A 92 -8.26 -3.51 12.46
CA VAL A 92 -9.12 -2.81 11.48
C VAL A 92 -10.28 -3.71 11.05
N ALA A 93 -9.99 -4.96 10.66
CA ALA A 93 -11.01 -5.93 10.25
C ALA A 93 -12.06 -6.16 11.35
N GLN A 94 -11.63 -6.27 12.60
CA GLN A 94 -12.53 -6.45 13.74
C GLN A 94 -13.41 -5.22 13.96
N ALA A 95 -12.83 -4.01 13.94
CA ALA A 95 -13.56 -2.78 14.17
C ALA A 95 -14.62 -2.53 13.07
N VAL A 96 -14.22 -2.65 11.80
CA VAL A 96 -15.12 -2.49 10.64
C VAL A 96 -16.18 -3.61 10.60
N GLY A 97 -15.80 -4.84 10.89
CA GLY A 97 -16.74 -5.97 11.01
C GLY A 97 -17.80 -5.74 12.07
N SER A 98 -17.43 -5.16 13.23
CA SER A 98 -18.40 -4.78 14.27
C SER A 98 -19.42 -3.75 13.77
N VAL A 99 -18.97 -2.72 13.03
CA VAL A 99 -19.89 -1.73 12.43
C VAL A 99 -20.84 -2.38 11.43
N LEU A 100 -20.33 -3.28 10.57
CA LEU A 100 -21.15 -3.98 9.57
C LEU A 100 -22.17 -4.95 10.20
N MET A 101 -21.93 -5.40 11.43
CA MET A 101 -22.85 -6.23 12.21
C MET A 101 -23.77 -5.40 13.14
N ASP A 102 -23.87 -4.09 12.93
CA ASP A 102 -24.63 -3.17 13.77
C ASP A 102 -24.27 -3.23 15.27
N GLN A 103 -23.02 -3.57 15.59
CA GLN A 103 -22.52 -3.53 16.97
C GLN A 103 -22.09 -2.11 17.34
N GLU A 104 -22.36 -1.72 18.59
CA GLU A 104 -21.95 -0.41 19.08
C GLU A 104 -20.43 -0.34 19.24
N ILE A 105 -19.79 0.51 18.44
CA ILE A 105 -18.38 0.86 18.58
C ILE A 105 -18.24 2.38 18.45
N PRO A 106 -17.47 3.04 19.33
CA PRO A 106 -17.25 4.49 19.23
C PRO A 106 -16.64 4.85 17.87
N ARG A 107 -17.25 5.82 17.19
CA ARG A 107 -16.81 6.27 15.86
C ARG A 107 -15.32 6.62 15.81
N HIS A 108 -14.83 7.41 16.80
CA HIS A 108 -13.43 7.80 16.89
C HIS A 108 -12.48 6.60 17.02
N ALA A 109 -12.91 5.51 17.69
CA ALA A 109 -12.10 4.32 17.84
C ALA A 109 -11.88 3.59 16.49
N VAL A 110 -12.88 3.58 15.61
CA VAL A 110 -12.75 3.03 14.25
C VAL A 110 -11.79 3.89 13.42
N ASP A 111 -11.95 5.22 13.49
CA ASP A 111 -11.10 6.20 12.83
C ASP A 111 -9.62 6.03 13.25
N ASP A 112 -9.35 6.05 14.55
CA ASP A 112 -8.00 5.91 15.10
C ASP A 112 -7.33 4.60 14.65
N ILE A 113 -8.08 3.47 14.69
CA ILE A 113 -7.56 2.16 14.30
C ILE A 113 -7.19 2.12 12.81
N ILE A 114 -8.00 2.73 11.93
CA ILE A 114 -7.70 2.77 10.50
C ILE A 114 -6.50 3.69 10.23
N ARG A 115 -6.42 4.85 10.88
CA ARG A 115 -5.27 5.77 10.75
C ARG A 115 -3.97 5.14 11.23
N ASP A 116 -3.98 4.43 12.36
CA ASP A 116 -2.82 3.71 12.87
C ASP A 116 -2.30 2.68 11.86
N PHE A 117 -3.21 1.95 11.20
CA PHE A 117 -2.86 1.01 10.14
C PHE A 117 -2.22 1.71 8.94
N ILE A 118 -2.83 2.80 8.44
CA ILE A 118 -2.29 3.57 7.31
C ILE A 118 -0.89 4.09 7.62
N VAL A 119 -0.68 4.65 8.81
CA VAL A 119 0.62 5.19 9.23
C VAL A 119 1.66 4.08 9.34
N PHE A 120 1.27 2.93 9.90
CA PHE A 120 2.15 1.78 10.01
C PHE A 120 2.61 1.29 8.62
N GLU A 121 1.69 1.04 7.71
CA GLU A 121 1.98 0.52 6.37
C GLU A 121 2.88 1.47 5.57
N ARG A 122 2.60 2.78 5.61
CA ARG A 122 3.45 3.78 4.94
C ARG A 122 4.86 3.83 5.52
N ARG A 123 5.00 3.70 6.85
CA ARG A 123 6.31 3.64 7.49
C ARG A 123 7.07 2.39 7.08
N HIS A 124 6.40 1.25 7.05
CA HIS A 124 6.96 -0.02 6.64
C HIS A 124 7.47 0.02 5.20
N ILE A 125 6.64 0.43 4.24
CA ILE A 125 7.02 0.63 2.83
C ILE A 125 8.21 1.60 2.71
N ALA A 126 8.20 2.71 3.45
CA ALA A 126 9.29 3.68 3.42
C ALA A 126 10.62 3.10 3.94
N LEU A 127 10.59 2.20 4.92
CA LEU A 127 11.77 1.49 5.41
C LEU A 127 12.36 0.59 4.31
N GLU A 128 11.52 -0.16 3.63
CA GLU A 128 11.93 -1.07 2.58
C GLU A 128 12.47 -0.35 1.34
N GLU A 129 11.76 0.66 0.87
CA GLU A 129 12.18 1.47 -0.27
C GLU A 129 13.49 2.23 -0.02
N ARG A 130 13.67 2.72 1.21
CA ARG A 130 14.80 3.59 1.55
C ARG A 130 16.04 2.80 1.96
N TYR A 131 15.89 1.66 2.60
CA TYR A 131 17.01 0.93 3.20
C TYR A 131 17.14 -0.49 2.71
N PHE A 132 16.06 -1.26 2.66
CA PHE A 132 16.11 -2.68 2.31
C PHE A 132 16.42 -2.89 0.83
N PHE A 133 15.63 -2.34 -0.06
CA PHE A 133 15.81 -2.56 -1.49
C PHE A 133 17.13 -2.02 -2.04
N PRO A 134 17.62 -0.84 -1.64
CA PRO A 134 18.96 -0.39 -2.04
C PRO A 134 20.07 -1.31 -1.55
N ALA A 135 20.03 -1.75 -0.27
CA ALA A 135 21.01 -2.67 0.28
C ALA A 135 21.02 -4.02 -0.46
N ALA A 136 19.83 -4.56 -0.75
CA ALA A 136 19.72 -5.80 -1.54
C ALA A 136 20.24 -5.63 -2.96
N ALA A 137 19.94 -4.50 -3.61
CA ALA A 137 20.44 -4.21 -4.96
C ALA A 137 21.98 -4.10 -5.03
N GLU A 138 22.61 -3.62 -3.97
CA GLU A 138 24.07 -3.50 -3.87
C GLU A 138 24.75 -4.83 -3.53
N ALA A 139 24.17 -5.62 -2.62
CA ALA A 139 24.82 -6.82 -2.07
C ALA A 139 24.59 -8.09 -2.90
N LEU A 140 23.40 -8.24 -3.53
CA LEU A 140 23.01 -9.46 -4.21
C LEU A 140 23.62 -9.58 -5.61
N GLN A 141 24.05 -10.80 -5.94
CA GLN A 141 24.65 -11.12 -7.23
C GLN A 141 23.58 -11.61 -8.25
N PRO A 142 23.88 -11.59 -9.56
CA PRO A 142 22.96 -12.07 -10.59
C PRO A 142 22.42 -13.48 -10.35
N GLN A 143 23.21 -14.37 -9.74
CA GLN A 143 22.79 -15.72 -9.38
C GLN A 143 21.71 -15.71 -8.29
N ASP A 144 21.85 -14.86 -7.26
CA ASP A 144 20.86 -14.76 -6.18
C ASP A 144 19.50 -14.32 -6.74
N TRP A 145 19.51 -13.33 -7.64
CA TRP A 145 18.32 -12.88 -8.34
C TRP A 145 17.67 -13.95 -9.21
N ALA A 146 18.47 -14.78 -9.87
CA ALA A 146 17.97 -15.90 -10.68
C ALA A 146 17.32 -16.97 -9.79
N GLU A 147 17.91 -17.28 -8.64
CA GLU A 147 17.36 -18.23 -7.67
C GLU A 147 16.03 -17.74 -7.10
N ILE A 148 15.93 -16.47 -6.66
CA ILE A 148 14.69 -15.86 -6.18
C ILE A 148 13.62 -15.90 -7.29
N ALA A 149 13.97 -15.53 -8.52
CA ALA A 149 13.02 -15.55 -9.63
C ALA A 149 12.52 -16.97 -9.95
N SER A 150 13.37 -18.00 -9.81
CA SER A 150 13.01 -19.40 -10.08
C SER A 150 12.10 -20.00 -9.00
N SER A 151 12.19 -19.53 -7.78
CA SER A 151 11.32 -19.99 -6.66
C SER A 151 9.91 -19.41 -6.74
N ARG A 152 9.70 -18.41 -7.59
CA ARG A 152 8.40 -17.76 -7.76
C ARG A 152 7.45 -18.61 -8.61
N SER A 153 6.24 -18.83 -8.12
CA SER A 153 5.19 -19.46 -8.91
C SER A 153 4.63 -18.49 -9.97
N ALA A 154 4.51 -18.96 -11.21
CA ALA A 154 3.93 -18.17 -12.31
C ALA A 154 2.44 -17.82 -12.09
N SER A 155 1.76 -18.47 -11.16
CA SER A 155 0.36 -18.23 -10.80
C SER A 155 0.17 -17.11 -9.76
N GLN A 156 1.26 -16.53 -9.25
CA GLN A 156 1.22 -15.48 -8.24
C GLN A 156 1.03 -14.11 -8.90
N GLN A 157 -0.20 -13.77 -9.21
CA GLN A 157 -0.58 -12.45 -9.75
C GLN A 157 -1.40 -11.69 -8.73
N ASP A 158 -1.21 -10.38 -8.70
CA ASP A 158 -2.02 -9.47 -7.89
C ASP A 158 -3.51 -9.64 -8.22
N PRO A 159 -4.36 -10.00 -7.25
CA PRO A 159 -5.78 -10.32 -7.48
C PRO A 159 -6.62 -9.10 -7.90
N LEU A 160 -6.13 -7.89 -7.63
CA LEU A 160 -6.81 -6.63 -7.93
C LEU A 160 -6.24 -5.93 -9.16
N PHE A 161 -4.91 -5.83 -9.25
CA PHE A 161 -4.22 -5.00 -10.25
C PHE A 161 -3.76 -5.80 -11.49
N SER A 162 -3.88 -7.12 -11.49
CA SER A 162 -3.58 -7.93 -12.67
C SER A 162 -4.65 -7.81 -13.76
N ALA A 163 -4.32 -8.24 -14.99
CA ALA A 163 -5.26 -8.29 -16.09
C ALA A 163 -6.45 -9.24 -15.83
N ALA A 164 -6.23 -10.27 -15.00
CA ALA A 164 -7.22 -11.27 -14.59
C ALA A 164 -7.77 -10.96 -13.17
N ALA A 165 -8.00 -9.68 -12.86
CA ALA A 165 -8.50 -9.27 -11.55
C ALA A 165 -9.73 -10.09 -11.14
N GLU A 166 -9.70 -10.58 -9.88
CA GLU A 166 -10.79 -11.38 -9.34
C GLU A 166 -12.10 -10.57 -9.30
N GLU A 167 -13.22 -11.26 -9.54
CA GLU A 167 -14.56 -10.66 -9.61
C GLU A 167 -14.89 -9.84 -8.35
N ARG A 168 -14.51 -10.33 -7.16
CA ARG A 168 -14.75 -9.67 -5.88
C ARG A 168 -14.08 -8.30 -5.77
N PHE A 169 -13.02 -8.03 -6.53
CA PHE A 169 -12.29 -6.76 -6.50
C PHE A 169 -12.64 -5.80 -7.63
N LYS A 170 -13.51 -6.19 -8.56
CA LYS A 170 -13.87 -5.33 -9.72
C LYS A 170 -14.50 -3.99 -9.31
N ALA A 171 -15.34 -3.99 -8.29
CA ALA A 171 -15.94 -2.76 -7.78
C ALA A 171 -14.89 -1.82 -7.20
N MET A 172 -13.98 -2.34 -6.38
CA MET A 172 -12.87 -1.57 -5.82
C MET A 172 -11.91 -1.06 -6.89
N ARG A 173 -11.58 -1.87 -7.90
CA ARG A 173 -10.77 -1.43 -9.03
C ARG A 173 -11.40 -0.25 -9.77
N ARG A 174 -12.71 -0.28 -10.01
CA ARG A 174 -13.43 0.86 -10.62
C ARG A 174 -13.34 2.10 -9.73
N HIS A 175 -13.52 1.95 -8.44
CA HIS A 175 -13.40 3.04 -7.47
C HIS A 175 -11.99 3.66 -7.50
N ILE A 176 -10.94 2.86 -7.44
CA ILE A 176 -9.54 3.33 -7.54
C ILE A 176 -9.31 4.09 -8.86
N LEU A 177 -9.75 3.55 -9.99
CA LEU A 177 -9.60 4.21 -11.29
C LEU A 177 -10.33 5.56 -11.33
N GLN A 178 -11.52 5.66 -10.73
CA GLN A 178 -12.25 6.93 -10.63
C GLN A 178 -11.46 7.95 -9.80
N LEU A 179 -10.93 7.54 -8.64
CA LEU A 179 -10.14 8.42 -7.78
C LEU A 179 -8.86 8.92 -8.47
N GLU A 180 -8.18 8.06 -9.25
CA GLU A 180 -7.02 8.45 -10.05
C GLU A 180 -7.39 9.51 -11.09
N GLN A 181 -8.50 9.33 -11.79
CA GLN A 181 -9.00 10.29 -12.79
C GLN A 181 -9.38 11.63 -12.16
N ASP A 182 -10.05 11.60 -11.02
CA ASP A 182 -10.45 12.81 -10.30
C ASP A 182 -9.21 13.60 -9.80
N ALA A 183 -8.22 12.89 -9.27
CA ALA A 183 -6.96 13.49 -8.83
C ALA A 183 -6.14 14.07 -10.00
N GLU A 184 -6.13 13.42 -11.16
CA GLU A 184 -5.49 13.95 -12.38
C GLU A 184 -6.20 15.20 -12.88
N ALA A 185 -7.52 15.20 -12.91
CA ALA A 185 -8.33 16.34 -13.31
C ALA A 185 -8.09 17.55 -12.38
N GLU A 186 -7.99 17.32 -11.07
CA GLU A 186 -7.70 18.38 -10.10
C GLU A 186 -6.28 18.95 -10.27
N ARG A 187 -5.28 18.10 -10.48
CA ARG A 187 -3.90 18.54 -10.77
C ARG A 187 -3.82 19.35 -12.06
N ALA A 188 -4.57 18.97 -13.10
CA ALA A 188 -4.64 19.71 -14.35
C ALA A 188 -5.24 21.11 -14.15
N ARG A 189 -6.38 21.20 -13.43
CA ARG A 189 -7.03 22.48 -13.09
C ARG A 189 -6.14 23.39 -12.24
N ARG A 190 -5.37 22.81 -11.32
CA ARG A 190 -4.44 23.57 -10.49
C ARG A 190 -3.31 24.16 -11.33
N LYS A 191 -2.71 23.36 -12.23
CA LYS A 191 -1.66 23.84 -13.13
C LYS A 191 -2.16 24.92 -14.09
N GLU A 192 -3.42 24.85 -14.51
CA GLU A 192 -4.02 25.85 -15.36
C GLU A 192 -4.20 27.18 -14.63
N ARG A 193 -4.73 27.17 -13.40
CA ARG A 193 -4.81 28.35 -12.53
C ARG A 193 -3.44 28.99 -12.25
N GLU A 194 -2.43 28.18 -11.91
CA GLU A 194 -1.07 28.66 -11.68
C GLU A 194 -0.47 29.33 -12.94
N ARG A 195 -0.81 28.85 -14.14
CA ARG A 195 -0.41 29.46 -15.40
C ARG A 195 -1.12 30.80 -15.67
N GLU A 196 -2.42 30.86 -15.41
CA GLU A 196 -3.23 32.07 -15.56
C GLU A 196 -2.76 33.18 -14.61
N GLU A 197 -2.46 32.86 -13.37
CA GLU A 197 -1.91 33.79 -12.38
C GLU A 197 -0.54 34.32 -12.81
N MET A 198 0.36 33.47 -13.33
CA MET A 198 1.69 33.91 -13.83
C MET A 198 1.61 34.81 -15.07
N THR A 199 0.57 34.65 -15.90
CA THR A 199 0.40 35.53 -17.09
C THR A 199 -0.24 36.86 -16.75
N HIS A 200 -0.97 36.97 -15.63
CA HIS A 200 -1.64 38.17 -15.19
C HIS A 200 -0.72 39.11 -14.39
N ASP A 201 0.38 38.59 -13.83
CA ASP A 201 1.37 39.33 -13.01
C ASP A 201 2.56 39.86 -13.84
N SER A 202 2.44 39.94 -15.18
CA SER A 202 3.42 40.64 -16.03
C SER A 202 3.07 42.12 -16.08
N PRO A 203 3.80 43.00 -15.36
CA PRO A 203 3.53 44.44 -15.46
C PRO A 203 3.91 44.94 -16.87
N ASP A 204 2.95 45.60 -17.51
CA ASP A 204 3.19 46.43 -18.69
C ASP A 204 4.41 47.32 -18.47
N ARG A 205 5.42 47.15 -19.31
CA ARG A 205 6.52 48.09 -19.45
C ARG A 205 6.28 48.99 -20.61
#